data_548243c41f4664092fdf5706c49d1e19
#
_entry.id   548243c41f4664092fdf5706c49d1e19
#
_cell.length_a   1.000
_cell.length_b   1.000
_cell.length_c   1.000
_cell.angle_alpha   90.00
_cell.angle_beta   90.00
_cell.angle_gamma   90.00
#
_symmetry.space_group_name_H-M   'P 1'
#
loop_
_entity.id
_entity.type
_entity.pdbx_description
1 polymer ?
#
loop_
_entity_poly.entity_id
_entity_poly.type
_entity_poly.pdbx_seq_one_letter_code
_entity_poly.pdbx_strand_id
1 'polypeptide(L)'
;LMSGNTKSGISIYQFSLKETQTPGEYRYALTLVQGGERPSDFKGNLRFQVRLLQHDQRKTIPLIGKNSKQDFPVNFKFLHRLEESFNVPPNTTIESLQVKIYENNNSKKAIITQTAQPMP
;
A
#
# COMPACT_ATOMS: atom_id res chain seq x y z
N LEU A 1 -11.83 6.22 9.20
CA LEU A 1 -12.37 4.87 9.31
C LEU A 1 -11.27 3.83 9.13
N MET A 2 -11.19 2.96 10.09
CA MET A 2 -10.30 1.82 9.96
C MET A 2 -10.99 0.73 9.18
N SER A 3 -10.28 0.09 8.28
CA SER A 3 -10.82 -1.01 7.51
C SER A 3 -10.03 -2.27 7.79
N GLY A 4 -10.76 -3.39 7.90
CA GLY A 4 -10.16 -4.69 8.05
C GLY A 4 -9.67 -4.98 9.47
N ASN A 5 -10.57 -5.29 10.38
CA ASN A 5 -10.17 -5.87 11.66
C ASN A 5 -9.81 -7.33 11.41
N THR A 6 -8.60 -7.71 11.77
CA THR A 6 -8.08 -9.04 11.58
C THR A 6 -7.84 -9.70 12.93
N LYS A 7 -7.58 -11.02 12.91
CA LYS A 7 -7.19 -11.73 14.13
C LYS A 7 -5.90 -11.19 14.73
N SER A 8 -5.05 -10.61 13.89
CA SER A 8 -3.81 -9.99 14.34
C SER A 8 -4.03 -8.61 14.95
N GLY A 9 -5.25 -8.07 14.91
CA GLY A 9 -5.52 -6.73 15.39
C GLY A 9 -5.00 -5.63 14.47
N ILE A 10 -4.55 -5.98 13.28
CA ILE A 10 -4.03 -5.02 12.31
C ILE A 10 -5.18 -4.37 11.56
N SER A 11 -5.08 -3.06 11.35
CA SER A 11 -6.01 -2.34 10.50
C SER A 11 -5.30 -1.21 9.77
N ILE A 12 -5.93 -0.75 8.71
CA ILE A 12 -5.45 0.42 7.97
C ILE A 12 -6.17 1.65 8.53
N TYR A 13 -5.40 2.53 9.13
CA TYR A 13 -5.93 3.79 9.65
C TYR A 13 -6.12 4.81 8.53
N GLN A 14 -5.17 4.85 7.59
CA GLN A 14 -5.20 5.80 6.48
C GLN A 14 -4.50 5.19 5.27
N PHE A 15 -5.10 5.37 4.11
CA PHE A 15 -4.48 5.00 2.83
C PHE A 15 -4.94 5.98 1.78
N SER A 16 -4.01 6.74 1.22
CA SER A 16 -4.32 7.80 0.26
C SER A 16 -3.33 7.81 -0.89
N LEU A 17 -3.80 8.34 -2.03
CA LEU A 17 -3.00 8.48 -3.23
C LEU A 17 -3.30 9.87 -3.82
N LYS A 18 -2.26 10.56 -4.26
CA LYS A 18 -2.40 11.90 -4.80
C LYS A 18 -1.35 12.15 -5.87
N GLU A 19 -1.76 12.75 -6.98
CA GLU A 19 -0.79 13.28 -7.95
C GLU A 19 -0.19 14.56 -7.38
N THR A 20 1.12 14.71 -7.47
CA THR A 20 1.80 15.90 -6.98
C THR A 20 1.74 17.02 -8.03
N GLN A 21 2.35 18.16 -7.73
CA GLN A 21 2.44 19.25 -8.71
C GLN A 21 3.34 18.90 -9.88
N THR A 22 4.20 17.91 -9.73
CA THR A 22 5.04 17.41 -10.81
C THR A 22 4.25 16.42 -11.65
N PRO A 23 4.00 16.69 -12.94
CA PRO A 23 3.24 15.76 -13.77
C PRO A 23 3.89 14.38 -13.79
N GLY A 24 3.05 13.35 -13.63
CA GLY A 24 3.50 11.97 -13.62
C GLY A 24 4.05 11.49 -12.29
N GLU A 25 4.14 12.36 -11.29
CA GLU A 25 4.58 11.97 -9.96
C GLU A 25 3.37 11.81 -9.04
N TYR A 26 3.31 10.68 -8.37
CA TYR A 26 2.25 10.37 -7.41
C TYR A 26 2.86 10.10 -6.04
N ARG A 27 2.13 10.50 -5.01
CA ARG A 27 2.53 10.27 -3.64
C ARG A 27 1.45 9.47 -2.93
N TYR A 28 1.86 8.46 -2.18
CA TYR A 28 0.92 7.70 -1.38
C TYR A 28 1.32 7.72 0.09
N ALA A 29 0.33 7.59 0.96
CA ALA A 29 0.52 7.52 2.39
C ALA A 29 -0.30 6.35 2.93
N LEU A 30 0.33 5.55 3.77
CA LEU A 30 -0.30 4.40 4.40
C LEU A 30 0.06 4.41 5.87
N THR A 31 -0.95 4.28 6.72
CA THR A 31 -0.74 4.14 8.16
C THR A 31 -1.42 2.87 8.62
N LEU A 32 -0.64 1.99 9.22
CA LEU A 32 -1.11 0.74 9.82
C LEU A 32 -1.10 0.90 11.33
N VAL A 33 -2.10 0.34 11.99
CA VAL A 33 -2.16 0.32 13.45
C VAL A 33 -2.43 -1.09 13.92
N GLN A 34 -1.89 -1.43 15.09
CA GLN A 34 -2.17 -2.69 15.76
C GLN A 34 -2.78 -2.37 17.12
N GLY A 35 -4.01 -2.90 17.35
CA GLY A 35 -4.69 -2.74 18.61
C GLY A 35 -4.38 -3.89 19.56
N GLY A 36 -4.95 -3.80 20.77
CA GLY A 36 -4.82 -4.83 21.78
C GLY A 36 -4.02 -4.34 22.99
N GLU A 37 -4.14 -5.06 24.09
CA GLU A 37 -3.53 -4.64 25.35
C GLU A 37 -2.08 -5.01 25.48
N ARG A 38 -1.50 -5.82 24.83
CA ARG A 38 -0.07 -6.17 24.87
C ARG A 38 0.26 -6.88 23.58
N PRO A 39 0.17 -6.17 22.45
CA PRO A 39 0.41 -6.85 21.19
C PRO A 39 1.87 -7.26 21.07
N SER A 40 2.08 -8.41 20.46
CA SER A 40 3.40 -8.78 19.97
C SER A 40 3.69 -7.97 18.73
N ASP A 41 4.98 -7.81 18.41
CA ASP A 41 5.36 -7.13 17.19
C ASP A 41 4.71 -7.80 15.97
N PHE A 42 4.09 -7.01 15.12
CA PHE A 42 3.59 -7.50 13.86
C PHE A 42 4.75 -7.56 12.87
N LYS A 43 4.98 -8.73 12.31
CA LYS A 43 5.98 -8.94 11.27
C LYS A 43 5.28 -9.40 10.01
N GLY A 44 5.46 -8.66 8.95
CA GLY A 44 4.78 -8.97 7.72
C GLY A 44 5.39 -8.31 6.52
N ASN A 45 4.62 -8.28 5.46
CA ASN A 45 5.06 -7.77 4.18
C ASN A 45 3.90 -7.10 3.49
N LEU A 46 4.19 -5.97 2.85
CA LEU A 46 3.23 -5.26 2.01
C LEU A 46 3.59 -5.48 0.55
N ARG A 47 2.56 -5.57 -0.29
CA ARG A 47 2.71 -5.54 -1.74
C ARG A 47 1.72 -4.54 -2.30
N PHE A 48 2.19 -3.72 -3.22
CA PHE A 48 1.37 -2.70 -3.87
C PHE A 48 1.24 -3.02 -5.34
N GLN A 49 0.04 -2.80 -5.88
CA GLN A 49 -0.22 -2.91 -7.31
C GLN A 49 -0.84 -1.62 -7.80
N VAL A 50 -0.31 -1.12 -8.90
CA VAL A 50 -0.79 0.08 -9.55
C VAL A 50 -1.65 -0.33 -10.73
N ARG A 51 -2.89 0.16 -10.76
CA ARG A 51 -3.76 0.03 -11.92
C ARG A 51 -3.66 1.30 -12.72
N LEU A 52 -3.25 1.19 -13.96
CA LEU A 52 -3.01 2.35 -14.79
C LEU A 52 -3.65 2.19 -16.17
N LEU A 53 -3.84 3.34 -16.80
CA LEU A 53 -4.31 3.43 -18.18
C LEU A 53 -3.21 4.08 -19.00
N GLN A 54 -2.76 3.40 -20.06
CA GLN A 54 -1.72 3.87 -20.95
C GLN A 54 -2.10 3.52 -22.38
N HIS A 55 -2.15 4.52 -23.26
CA HIS A 55 -2.55 4.33 -24.64
C HIS A 55 -3.89 3.57 -24.77
N ASP A 56 -4.87 3.99 -23.94
CA ASP A 56 -6.20 3.38 -23.87
C ASP A 56 -6.22 1.93 -23.46
N GLN A 57 -5.13 1.43 -22.88
CA GLN A 57 -5.05 0.08 -22.35
C GLN A 57 -4.85 0.10 -20.84
N ARG A 58 -5.66 -0.68 -20.13
CA ARG A 58 -5.50 -0.86 -18.70
C ARG A 58 -4.45 -1.91 -18.41
N LYS A 59 -3.59 -1.60 -17.46
CA LYS A 59 -2.53 -2.50 -17.01
C LYS A 59 -2.50 -2.48 -15.49
N THR A 60 -2.09 -3.60 -14.90
CA THR A 60 -1.80 -3.69 -13.49
C THR A 60 -0.36 -4.10 -13.32
N ILE A 61 0.41 -3.28 -12.66
CA ILE A 61 1.83 -3.53 -12.44
C ILE A 61 2.17 -3.44 -10.96
N PRO A 62 3.17 -4.22 -10.51
CA PRO A 62 3.61 -4.09 -9.12
C PRO A 62 4.39 -2.80 -8.92
N LEU A 63 4.24 -2.20 -7.73
CA LEU A 63 5.06 -1.09 -7.32
C LEU A 63 6.38 -1.64 -6.79
N ILE A 64 7.48 -1.08 -7.26
CA ILE A 64 8.81 -1.52 -6.86
C ILE A 64 9.37 -0.53 -5.84
N GLY A 65 9.83 -1.04 -4.71
CA GLY A 65 10.39 -0.22 -3.65
C GLY A 65 11.84 0.19 -3.93
N LYS A 66 12.40 0.93 -2.99
CA LYS A 66 13.78 1.45 -3.10
C LYS A 66 14.82 0.34 -3.15
N ASN A 67 14.49 -0.83 -2.63
CA ASN A 67 15.38 -1.99 -2.67
C ASN A 67 15.24 -2.80 -3.96
N SER A 68 14.55 -2.28 -4.97
CA SER A 68 14.29 -2.93 -6.24
C SER A 68 13.48 -4.22 -6.12
N LYS A 69 12.69 -4.34 -5.06
CA LYS A 69 11.84 -5.50 -4.81
C LYS A 69 10.38 -5.10 -4.72
N GLN A 70 9.50 -6.07 -4.98
CA GLN A 70 8.06 -5.87 -4.82
C GLN A 70 7.63 -5.89 -3.35
N ASP A 71 8.45 -6.48 -2.50
CA ASP A 71 8.14 -6.67 -1.10
C ASP A 71 8.53 -5.44 -0.29
N PHE A 72 7.63 -5.03 0.60
CA PHE A 72 7.86 -3.95 1.55
C PHE A 72 7.73 -4.54 2.95
N PRO A 73 8.84 -5.07 3.51
CA PRO A 73 8.78 -5.70 4.84
C PRO A 73 8.43 -4.68 5.93
N VAL A 74 7.64 -5.12 6.88
CA VAL A 74 7.26 -4.29 8.04
C VAL A 74 7.45 -5.08 9.32
N ASN A 75 7.81 -4.35 10.38
CA ASN A 75 7.97 -4.91 11.71
C ASN A 75 7.68 -3.78 12.70
N PHE A 76 6.54 -3.84 13.38
CA PHE A 76 6.15 -2.75 14.27
C PHE A 76 5.23 -3.28 15.37
N LYS A 77 5.13 -2.53 16.45
CA LYS A 77 4.26 -2.92 17.57
C LYS A 77 2.89 -2.23 17.50
N PHE A 78 2.85 -0.93 17.42
CA PHE A 78 1.58 -0.20 17.47
C PHE A 78 1.23 0.53 16.20
N LEU A 79 2.22 1.12 15.54
CA LEU A 79 1.97 1.98 14.39
C LEU A 79 3.11 1.88 13.39
N HIS A 80 2.76 1.83 12.12
CA HIS A 80 3.71 1.91 11.02
C HIS A 80 3.18 2.87 9.97
N ARG A 81 3.98 3.87 9.64
CA ARG A 81 3.62 4.85 8.62
C ARG A 81 4.60 4.76 7.45
N LEU A 82 4.05 4.67 6.26
CA LEU A 82 4.82 4.66 5.03
C LEU A 82 4.31 5.77 4.13
N GLU A 83 5.23 6.61 3.65
CA GLU A 83 4.89 7.71 2.77
C GLU A 83 5.97 7.81 1.72
N GLU A 84 5.60 7.57 0.46
CA GLU A 84 6.55 7.50 -0.64
C GLU A 84 5.94 8.07 -1.91
N SER A 85 6.79 8.37 -2.87
CA SER A 85 6.35 8.81 -4.19
C SER A 85 6.91 7.89 -5.27
N PHE A 86 6.22 7.88 -6.40
CA PHE A 86 6.66 7.13 -7.56
C PHE A 86 6.27 7.90 -8.82
N ASN A 87 6.94 7.59 -9.92
CA ASN A 87 6.74 8.27 -11.19
C ASN A 87 6.21 7.29 -12.23
N VAL A 88 5.39 7.83 -13.12
CA VAL A 88 4.87 7.05 -14.26
C VAL A 88 5.28 7.74 -15.57
N PRO A 89 5.38 6.97 -16.67
CA PRO A 89 5.73 7.56 -17.96
C PRO A 89 4.68 8.57 -18.44
N PRO A 90 5.05 9.43 -19.39
CA PRO A 90 4.08 10.33 -20.02
C PRO A 90 2.90 9.55 -20.62
N ASN A 91 1.75 10.19 -20.70
CA ASN A 91 0.53 9.61 -21.26
C ASN A 91 0.02 8.39 -20.46
N THR A 92 0.35 8.36 -19.17
CA THR A 92 -0.10 7.32 -18.26
C THR A 92 -0.95 7.96 -17.17
N THR A 93 -2.11 7.39 -16.92
CA THR A 93 -3.00 7.83 -15.85
C THR A 93 -3.13 6.71 -14.84
N ILE A 94 -2.92 7.04 -13.56
CA ILE A 94 -3.10 6.07 -12.48
C ILE A 94 -4.57 6.05 -12.10
N GLU A 95 -5.17 4.86 -12.14
CA GLU A 95 -6.56 4.69 -11.73
C GLU A 95 -6.70 4.35 -10.27
N SER A 96 -5.79 3.53 -9.74
CA SER A 96 -5.83 3.15 -8.33
C SER A 96 -4.51 2.54 -7.89
N LEU A 97 -4.31 2.53 -6.59
CA LEU A 97 -3.21 1.83 -5.93
C LEU A 97 -3.82 0.86 -4.92
N GLN A 98 -3.45 -0.40 -5.01
CA GLN A 98 -3.93 -1.44 -4.10
C GLN A 98 -2.79 -1.89 -3.21
N VAL A 99 -3.06 -2.01 -1.91
CA VAL A 99 -2.13 -2.60 -0.96
C VAL A 99 -2.68 -3.92 -0.47
N LYS A 100 -1.80 -4.92 -0.39
CA LYS A 100 -2.07 -6.20 0.26
C LYS A 100 -1.11 -6.39 1.40
N ILE A 101 -1.63 -6.78 2.54
CA ILE A 101 -0.84 -6.98 3.76
C ILE A 101 -0.79 -8.47 4.06
N TYR A 102 0.41 -8.98 4.25
CA TYR A 102 0.65 -10.40 4.54
C TYR A 102 1.37 -10.54 5.87
N GLU A 103 1.04 -11.59 6.61
CA GLU A 103 1.83 -11.97 7.78
C GLU A 103 3.01 -12.84 7.32
N ASN A 104 4.13 -12.78 8.06
CA ASN A 104 5.31 -13.55 7.69
C ASN A 104 5.06 -15.06 7.66
N ASN A 105 4.17 -15.54 8.51
CA ASN A 105 3.88 -16.96 8.56
C ASN A 105 2.86 -17.42 7.50
N ASN A 106 2.33 -16.50 6.70
CA ASN A 106 1.38 -16.84 5.65
C ASN A 106 1.49 -15.83 4.51
N SER A 107 2.40 -16.09 3.58
CA SER A 107 2.63 -15.20 2.44
C SER A 107 1.71 -15.49 1.27
N LYS A 108 0.83 -16.49 1.37
CA LYS A 108 -0.05 -16.88 0.27
C LYS A 108 -1.38 -16.15 0.28
N LYS A 109 -1.80 -15.68 1.44
CA LYS A 109 -3.11 -15.04 1.58
C LYS A 109 -2.97 -13.73 2.33
N ALA A 110 -3.39 -12.66 1.70
CA ALA A 110 -3.40 -11.35 2.33
C ALA A 110 -4.41 -11.32 3.47
N ILE A 111 -4.03 -10.73 4.61
CA ILE A 111 -4.95 -10.52 5.72
C ILE A 111 -5.80 -9.29 5.51
N ILE A 112 -5.31 -8.31 4.74
CA ILE A 112 -6.06 -7.11 4.37
C ILE A 112 -5.71 -6.77 2.92
N THR A 113 -6.71 -6.34 2.17
CA THR A 113 -6.55 -5.77 0.84
C THR A 113 -7.37 -4.50 0.78
N GLN A 114 -6.75 -3.40 0.37
CA GLN A 114 -7.45 -2.12 0.26
C GLN A 114 -6.93 -1.35 -0.94
N THR A 115 -7.81 -0.54 -1.53
CA THR A 115 -7.50 0.25 -2.73
C THR A 115 -7.73 1.72 -2.44
N ALA A 116 -6.80 2.55 -2.89
CA ALA A 116 -6.91 4.00 -2.85
C ALA A 116 -7.01 4.53 -4.27
N GLN A 117 -7.90 5.50 -4.48
CA GLN A 117 -8.03 6.20 -5.75
C GLN A 117 -7.36 7.56 -5.64
N PRO A 118 -6.85 8.10 -6.77
CA PRO A 118 -6.21 9.41 -6.72
C PRO A 118 -7.18 10.48 -6.23
N MET A 119 -6.71 11.28 -5.29
CA MET A 119 -7.48 12.43 -4.83
C MET A 119 -7.34 13.57 -5.81
N PRO A 120 -8.42 14.38 -5.99
CA PRO A 120 -8.35 15.54 -6.86
C PRO A 120 -7.36 16.59 -6.37
#